data_0e600cde78ce17c08631d029083c14f4
#
_entry.id   0e600cde78ce17c08631d029083c14f4
#
_cell.length_a   1.000
_cell.length_b   1.000
_cell.length_c   1.000
_cell.angle_alpha   90.00
_cell.angle_beta   90.00
_cell.angle_gamma   90.00
#
_symmetry.space_group_name_H-M   'P 1'
#
loop_
_entity.id
_entity.type
_entity.pdbx_description
1 polymer ?
#
loop_
_entity_poly.entity_id
_entity_poly.type
_entity_poly.pdbx_seq_one_letter_code
_entity_poly.pdbx_strand_id
1 'polypeptide(L)'
;NTGIVKLVQKHFEKHPDDYVDFLYSRGFHKNTGITIKGESAPNIPKPNDDRWSGISLPWMAYGYGVEFTPLQLLTIYNAVANNGTMVKPQIVERIMDHGRIVEDFETAILNPAICSQDVVKKLQAMLEGAVESGTAKNIYDQRVPVAGKTGTCQLNYWRGGKDYQSSFAGYFPANDPKYSCIVVINKPDYYKGY
;
A
#
# COMPACT_ATOMS: atom_id res chain seq x y z
N ASN A 1 -7.67 12.62 -7.76
CA ASN A 1 -8.66 11.60 -7.35
C ASN A 1 -9.83 11.46 -8.33
N THR A 2 -10.37 12.58 -8.90
CA THR A 2 -11.56 12.54 -9.78
C THR A 2 -11.39 11.60 -10.98
N GLY A 3 -10.21 11.56 -11.60
CA GLY A 3 -9.93 10.70 -12.75
C GLY A 3 -10.06 9.21 -12.41
N ILE A 4 -9.43 8.76 -11.31
CA ILE A 4 -9.49 7.36 -10.90
C ILE A 4 -10.90 6.95 -10.47
N VAL A 5 -11.63 7.84 -9.78
CA VAL A 5 -13.03 7.60 -9.40
C VAL A 5 -13.90 7.36 -10.64
N LYS A 6 -13.79 8.23 -11.66
CA LYS A 6 -14.54 8.06 -12.92
C LYS A 6 -14.18 6.77 -13.64
N LEU A 7 -12.91 6.36 -13.62
CA LEU A 7 -12.48 5.10 -14.24
C LEU A 7 -13.06 3.89 -13.49
N VAL A 8 -12.98 3.88 -12.17
CA VAL A 8 -13.53 2.78 -11.36
C VAL A 8 -15.05 2.70 -11.51
N GLN A 9 -15.76 3.82 -11.44
CA GLN A 9 -17.21 3.85 -11.66
C GLN A 9 -17.57 3.34 -13.06
N LYS A 10 -16.91 3.82 -14.11
CA LYS A 10 -17.17 3.39 -15.48
C LYS A 10 -17.09 1.88 -15.66
N HIS A 11 -16.17 1.22 -14.97
CA HIS A 11 -15.90 -0.21 -15.16
C HIS A 11 -16.64 -1.12 -14.15
N PHE A 12 -16.91 -0.62 -12.94
CA PHE A 12 -17.36 -1.46 -11.83
C PHE A 12 -18.67 -1.02 -11.17
N GLU A 13 -19.29 0.11 -11.57
CA GLU A 13 -20.52 0.61 -10.93
C GLU A 13 -21.67 -0.40 -10.97
N LYS A 14 -21.79 -1.16 -12.07
CA LYS A 14 -22.82 -2.18 -12.23
C LYS A 14 -22.49 -3.50 -11.52
N HIS A 15 -21.24 -3.75 -11.28
CA HIS A 15 -20.71 -4.98 -10.69
C HIS A 15 -19.58 -4.64 -9.68
N PRO A 16 -19.90 -3.96 -8.57
CA PRO A 16 -18.89 -3.55 -7.59
C PRO A 16 -18.19 -4.73 -6.91
N ASP A 17 -18.82 -5.91 -6.88
CA ASP A 17 -18.20 -7.14 -6.41
C ASP A 17 -16.91 -7.47 -7.19
N ASP A 18 -16.87 -7.26 -8.50
CA ASP A 18 -15.69 -7.54 -9.33
C ASP A 18 -14.47 -6.71 -8.89
N TYR A 19 -14.70 -5.46 -8.45
CA TYR A 19 -13.63 -4.61 -7.91
C TYR A 19 -13.12 -5.14 -6.57
N VAL A 20 -14.02 -5.51 -5.68
CA VAL A 20 -13.67 -6.05 -4.36
C VAL A 20 -13.00 -7.42 -4.50
N ASP A 21 -13.55 -8.31 -5.32
CA ASP A 21 -13.00 -9.64 -5.58
C ASP A 21 -11.61 -9.55 -6.22
N PHE A 22 -11.37 -8.54 -7.05
CA PHE A 22 -10.01 -8.26 -7.55
C PHE A 22 -9.04 -8.01 -6.39
N LEU A 23 -9.38 -7.17 -5.41
CA LEU A 23 -8.54 -6.90 -4.24
C LEU A 23 -8.34 -8.16 -3.39
N TYR A 24 -9.41 -8.92 -3.18
CA TYR A 24 -9.38 -10.18 -2.42
C TYR A 24 -8.52 -11.25 -3.10
N SER A 25 -8.63 -11.39 -4.42
CA SER A 25 -7.84 -12.37 -5.19
C SER A 25 -6.33 -12.08 -5.13
N ARG A 26 -5.93 -10.83 -4.86
CA ARG A 26 -4.52 -10.44 -4.67
C ARG A 26 -4.02 -10.68 -3.23
N GLY A 27 -4.91 -11.06 -2.32
CA GLY A 27 -4.57 -11.31 -0.92
C GLY A 27 -4.57 -10.06 -0.04
N PHE A 28 -5.03 -8.91 -0.54
CA PHE A 28 -4.99 -7.65 0.20
C PHE A 28 -5.90 -7.64 1.44
N HIS A 29 -6.84 -8.55 1.53
CA HIS A 29 -7.72 -8.76 2.68
C HIS A 29 -7.10 -9.60 3.80
N LYS A 30 -5.87 -10.10 3.62
CA LYS A 30 -5.19 -10.99 4.57
C LYS A 30 -4.14 -10.24 5.37
N ASN A 31 -3.91 -10.71 6.58
CA ASN A 31 -2.76 -10.30 7.38
C ASN A 31 -1.46 -10.69 6.66
N THR A 32 -0.39 -9.93 6.90
CA THR A 32 0.93 -10.26 6.35
C THR A 32 1.53 -11.52 6.97
N GLY A 33 1.03 -11.90 8.15
CA GLY A 33 1.53 -13.04 8.91
C GLY A 33 2.90 -12.82 9.55
N ILE A 34 3.28 -11.54 9.75
CA ILE A 34 4.48 -11.21 10.52
C ILE A 34 4.43 -11.88 11.90
N THR A 35 5.57 -12.32 12.40
CA THR A 35 5.66 -13.08 13.68
C THR A 35 5.39 -12.23 14.93
N ILE A 36 5.40 -10.88 14.80
CA ILE A 36 5.04 -9.98 15.91
C ILE A 36 3.52 -10.00 16.11
N LYS A 37 3.10 -10.14 17.36
CA LYS A 37 1.69 -10.09 17.75
C LYS A 37 1.12 -8.68 17.63
N GLY A 38 -0.17 -8.58 17.29
CA GLY A 38 -0.91 -7.31 17.25
C GLY A 38 -1.15 -6.75 15.86
N GLU A 39 -0.87 -7.49 14.79
CA GLU A 39 -1.29 -7.11 13.45
C GLU A 39 -2.81 -7.13 13.34
N SER A 40 -3.42 -5.98 13.07
CA SER A 40 -4.86 -5.86 12.80
C SER A 40 -5.18 -6.40 11.40
N ALA A 41 -6.32 -7.06 11.26
CA ALA A 41 -6.77 -7.49 9.94
C ALA A 41 -7.11 -6.29 9.06
N PRO A 42 -6.80 -6.34 7.74
CA PRO A 42 -7.27 -5.36 6.78
C PRO A 42 -8.82 -5.31 6.75
N ASN A 43 -9.37 -4.13 6.53
CA ASN A 43 -10.81 -3.97 6.36
C ASN A 43 -11.10 -3.47 4.94
N ILE A 44 -11.67 -4.35 4.12
CA ILE A 44 -12.13 -4.04 2.75
C ILE A 44 -13.60 -4.45 2.70
N PRO A 45 -14.56 -3.51 2.79
CA PRO A 45 -15.97 -3.83 2.81
C PRO A 45 -16.43 -4.45 1.48
N LYS A 46 -17.42 -5.35 1.57
CA LYS A 46 -18.06 -5.97 0.41
C LYS A 46 -19.40 -5.31 0.10
N PRO A 47 -19.90 -5.40 -1.14
CA PRO A 47 -21.22 -4.84 -1.50
C PRO A 47 -22.39 -5.33 -0.66
N ASN A 48 -22.27 -6.52 -0.04
CA ASN A 48 -23.29 -7.09 0.84
C ASN A 48 -23.08 -6.76 2.34
N ASP A 49 -22.07 -5.95 2.66
CA ASP A 49 -21.82 -5.47 4.03
C ASP A 49 -22.81 -4.36 4.38
N ASP A 50 -23.34 -4.34 5.60
CA ASP A 50 -24.28 -3.31 6.09
C ASP A 50 -23.73 -1.89 5.98
N ARG A 51 -22.41 -1.74 5.92
CA ARG A 51 -21.72 -0.46 5.74
C ARG A 51 -21.57 -0.04 4.27
N TRP A 52 -21.93 -0.92 3.32
CA TRP A 52 -21.86 -0.58 1.91
C TRP A 52 -22.96 0.41 1.51
N SER A 53 -22.60 1.40 0.72
CA SER A 53 -23.51 2.43 0.21
C SER A 53 -23.12 2.84 -1.22
N GLY A 54 -23.93 3.65 -1.88
CA GLY A 54 -23.66 4.14 -3.22
C GLY A 54 -22.37 4.94 -3.38
N ILE A 55 -21.77 5.42 -2.26
CA ILE A 55 -20.48 6.13 -2.27
C ILE A 55 -19.30 5.22 -1.94
N SER A 56 -19.52 3.97 -1.55
CA SER A 56 -18.44 3.08 -1.11
C SER A 56 -17.44 2.81 -2.23
N LEU A 57 -17.90 2.38 -3.39
CA LEU A 57 -17.01 2.13 -4.54
C LEU A 57 -16.22 3.38 -4.98
N PRO A 58 -16.85 4.55 -5.20
CA PRO A 58 -16.10 5.78 -5.50
C PRO A 58 -15.06 6.15 -4.44
N TRP A 59 -15.36 5.95 -3.16
CA TRP A 59 -14.45 6.26 -2.05
C TRP A 59 -13.28 5.29 -1.98
N MET A 60 -13.53 4.01 -2.16
CA MET A 60 -12.46 2.99 -2.23
C MET A 60 -11.46 3.27 -3.35
N ALA A 61 -11.92 3.84 -4.47
CA ALA A 61 -11.07 4.15 -5.62
C ALA A 61 -9.89 5.11 -5.31
N TYR A 62 -9.99 5.91 -4.23
CA TYR A 62 -8.92 6.81 -3.80
C TYR A 62 -8.51 6.62 -2.33
N GLY A 63 -8.91 5.49 -1.73
CA GLY A 63 -8.37 5.02 -0.46
C GLY A 63 -9.20 5.30 0.78
N TYR A 64 -10.44 5.79 0.65
CA TYR A 64 -11.37 5.88 1.78
C TYR A 64 -12.24 4.62 1.88
N GLY A 65 -12.72 4.33 3.08
CA GLY A 65 -13.57 3.16 3.34
C GLY A 65 -12.83 1.82 3.35
N VAL A 66 -11.51 1.84 3.16
CA VAL A 66 -10.61 0.69 3.34
C VAL A 66 -9.60 0.98 4.43
N GLU A 67 -9.18 -0.03 5.17
CA GLU A 67 -8.21 0.11 6.26
C GLU A 67 -7.10 -0.91 6.11
N PHE A 68 -5.86 -0.43 6.14
CA PHE A 68 -4.64 -1.22 6.14
C PHE A 68 -3.71 -0.74 7.24
N THR A 69 -2.98 -1.67 7.83
CA THR A 69 -1.82 -1.27 8.64
C THR A 69 -0.72 -0.72 7.73
N PRO A 70 0.18 0.14 8.25
CA PRO A 70 1.33 0.59 7.46
C PRO A 70 2.14 -0.57 6.87
N LEU A 71 2.31 -1.67 7.62
CA LEU A 71 3.04 -2.83 7.15
C LEU A 71 2.35 -3.54 5.98
N GLN A 72 1.01 -3.70 6.03
CA GLN A 72 0.25 -4.27 4.93
C GLN A 72 0.39 -3.42 3.66
N LEU A 73 0.28 -2.11 3.80
CA LEU A 73 0.47 -1.20 2.67
C LEU A 73 1.91 -1.29 2.13
N LEU A 74 2.92 -1.29 3.02
CA LEU A 74 4.31 -1.45 2.62
C LEU A 74 4.55 -2.76 1.86
N THR A 75 3.91 -3.86 2.29
CA THR A 75 4.01 -5.16 1.64
C THR A 75 3.50 -5.12 0.19
N ILE A 76 2.45 -4.33 -0.09
CA ILE A 76 1.94 -4.11 -1.45
C ILE A 76 2.96 -3.33 -2.30
N TYR A 77 3.54 -2.24 -1.76
CA TYR A 77 4.57 -1.47 -2.48
C TYR A 77 5.85 -2.29 -2.69
N ASN A 78 6.22 -3.10 -1.69
CA ASN A 78 7.33 -4.05 -1.82
C ASN A 78 7.08 -5.06 -2.94
N ALA A 79 5.85 -5.58 -3.06
CA ALA A 79 5.53 -6.50 -4.15
C ALA A 79 5.68 -5.84 -5.54
N VAL A 80 5.31 -4.56 -5.70
CA VAL A 80 5.55 -3.82 -6.94
C VAL A 80 7.05 -3.67 -7.21
N ALA A 81 7.84 -3.32 -6.19
CA ALA A 81 9.31 -3.24 -6.28
C ALA A 81 9.94 -4.60 -6.62
N ASN A 82 9.38 -5.68 -6.09
CA ASN A 82 9.83 -7.07 -6.28
C ASN A 82 9.14 -7.76 -7.49
N ASN A 83 8.97 -7.02 -8.57
CA ASN A 83 8.43 -7.52 -9.83
C ASN A 83 7.09 -8.29 -9.71
N GLY A 84 6.24 -7.86 -8.78
CA GLY A 84 4.91 -8.42 -8.55
C GLY A 84 4.87 -9.56 -7.54
N THR A 85 5.99 -10.01 -7.02
CA THR A 85 6.03 -11.08 -6.00
C THR A 85 5.87 -10.47 -4.60
N MET A 86 4.79 -10.83 -3.92
CA MET A 86 4.52 -10.42 -2.55
C MET A 86 5.13 -11.42 -1.58
N VAL A 87 5.98 -10.94 -0.69
CA VAL A 87 6.67 -11.75 0.33
C VAL A 87 6.16 -11.43 1.73
N LYS A 88 6.23 -12.41 2.62
CA LYS A 88 5.93 -12.25 4.04
C LYS A 88 7.00 -11.37 4.69
N PRO A 89 6.62 -10.30 5.43
CA PRO A 89 7.57 -9.56 6.23
C PRO A 89 8.25 -10.45 7.27
N GLN A 90 9.56 -10.36 7.36
CA GLN A 90 10.39 -11.19 8.23
C GLN A 90 11.33 -10.31 9.04
N ILE A 91 11.45 -10.57 10.33
CA ILE A 91 12.30 -9.81 11.26
C ILE A 91 13.50 -10.64 11.68
N VAL A 92 13.31 -11.96 11.78
CA VAL A 92 14.36 -12.91 12.15
C VAL A 92 14.76 -13.66 10.89
N GLU A 93 16.00 -13.54 10.50
CA GLU A 93 16.58 -14.30 9.39
C GLU A 93 17.05 -15.67 9.84
N ARG A 94 17.72 -15.72 10.99
CA ARG A 94 18.24 -16.97 11.55
C ARG A 94 18.40 -16.93 13.07
N ILE A 95 18.42 -18.10 13.68
CA ILE A 95 18.80 -18.30 15.07
C ILE A 95 20.18 -18.96 15.11
N MET A 96 21.08 -18.38 15.90
CA MET A 96 22.45 -18.88 16.05
C MET A 96 22.76 -19.20 17.51
N ASP A 97 23.46 -20.31 17.73
CA ASP A 97 24.03 -20.67 19.01
C ASP A 97 25.54 -20.91 18.86
N HIS A 98 26.35 -20.16 19.62
CA HIS A 98 27.83 -20.23 19.60
C HIS A 98 28.43 -20.25 18.19
N GLY A 99 27.88 -19.42 17.28
CA GLY A 99 28.34 -19.32 15.89
C GLY A 99 27.84 -20.40 14.94
N ARG A 100 27.00 -21.33 15.43
CA ARG A 100 26.33 -22.34 14.59
C ARG A 100 24.89 -21.91 14.30
N ILE A 101 24.47 -22.09 13.05
CA ILE A 101 23.05 -21.86 12.66
C ILE A 101 22.24 -23.00 13.27
N VAL A 102 21.27 -22.64 14.12
CA VAL A 102 20.30 -23.56 14.74
C VAL A 102 19.06 -23.65 13.87
N GLU A 103 18.61 -22.50 13.33
CA GLU A 103 17.45 -22.40 12.45
C GLU A 103 17.67 -21.27 11.45
N ASP A 104 17.33 -21.49 10.20
CA ASP A 104 17.37 -20.50 9.12
C ASP A 104 15.96 -20.35 8.54
N PHE A 105 15.47 -19.12 8.41
CA PHE A 105 14.13 -18.83 7.96
C PHE A 105 14.16 -18.35 6.49
N GLU A 106 13.64 -19.18 5.62
CA GLU A 106 13.52 -18.82 4.21
C GLU A 106 12.42 -17.77 3.98
N THR A 107 12.56 -17.00 2.90
CA THR A 107 11.54 -16.03 2.49
C THR A 107 10.26 -16.74 2.04
N ALA A 108 9.17 -16.51 2.76
CA ALA A 108 7.86 -17.05 2.41
C ALA A 108 7.13 -16.15 1.40
N ILE A 109 6.64 -16.73 0.32
CA ILE A 109 5.86 -16.04 -0.72
C ILE A 109 4.38 -16.05 -0.33
N LEU A 110 3.78 -14.86 -0.20
CA LEU A 110 2.34 -14.68 0.05
C LEU A 110 1.53 -14.72 -1.26
N ASN A 111 2.05 -14.12 -2.32
CA ASN A 111 1.46 -14.14 -3.64
C ASN A 111 2.59 -14.06 -4.68
N PRO A 112 2.72 -15.06 -5.58
CA PRO A 112 3.80 -15.08 -6.57
C PRO A 112 3.63 -14.02 -7.67
N ALA A 113 2.42 -13.51 -7.88
CA ALA A 113 2.14 -12.51 -8.92
C ALA A 113 0.87 -11.70 -8.58
N ILE A 114 1.03 -10.52 -7.97
CA ILE A 114 -0.11 -9.63 -7.67
C ILE A 114 -0.81 -9.12 -8.93
N CYS A 115 -0.10 -9.05 -10.06
CA CYS A 115 -0.63 -8.74 -11.39
C CYS A 115 0.37 -9.20 -12.47
N SER A 116 0.01 -9.01 -13.75
CA SER A 116 0.91 -9.35 -14.87
C SER A 116 2.16 -8.46 -14.86
N GLN A 117 3.26 -8.96 -15.45
CA GLN A 117 4.52 -8.22 -15.54
C GLN A 117 4.38 -6.88 -16.29
N ASP A 118 3.52 -6.81 -17.30
CA ASP A 118 3.24 -5.58 -18.03
C ASP A 118 2.57 -4.53 -17.11
N VAL A 119 1.64 -4.96 -16.26
CA VAL A 119 1.00 -4.08 -15.25
C VAL A 119 1.99 -3.65 -14.18
N VAL A 120 2.86 -4.56 -13.71
CA VAL A 120 3.92 -4.21 -12.74
C VAL A 120 4.81 -3.09 -13.29
N LYS A 121 5.32 -3.23 -14.53
CA LYS A 121 6.16 -2.22 -15.17
C LYS A 121 5.46 -0.86 -15.27
N LYS A 122 4.16 -0.86 -15.61
CA LYS A 122 3.36 0.37 -15.65
C LYS A 122 3.20 0.99 -14.26
N LEU A 123 2.98 0.19 -13.22
CA LEU A 123 2.92 0.66 -11.84
C LEU A 123 4.25 1.26 -11.39
N GLN A 124 5.36 0.60 -11.67
CA GLN A 124 6.71 1.08 -11.37
C GLN A 124 6.95 2.46 -12.02
N ALA A 125 6.66 2.61 -13.31
CA ALA A 125 6.79 3.88 -14.03
C ALA A 125 5.87 4.98 -13.47
N MET A 126 4.63 4.64 -13.06
CA MET A 126 3.73 5.61 -12.43
C MET A 126 4.21 6.06 -11.06
N LEU A 127 4.78 5.16 -10.25
CA LEU A 127 5.32 5.48 -8.92
C LEU A 127 6.60 6.33 -9.02
N GLU A 128 7.46 6.07 -10.00
CA GLU A 128 8.62 6.89 -10.29
C GLU A 128 8.22 8.29 -10.77
N GLY A 129 7.30 8.39 -11.73
CA GLY A 129 6.77 9.66 -12.22
C GLY A 129 6.06 10.49 -11.15
N ALA A 130 5.45 9.84 -10.13
CA ALA A 130 4.84 10.55 -9.00
C ALA A 130 5.88 11.28 -8.12
N VAL A 131 7.12 10.80 -8.10
CA VAL A 131 8.25 11.44 -7.41
C VAL A 131 8.97 12.43 -8.31
N GLU A 132 9.19 12.10 -9.59
CA GLU A 132 9.91 12.98 -10.51
C GLU A 132 9.15 14.29 -10.79
N SER A 133 7.85 14.20 -11.06
CA SER A 133 7.05 15.34 -11.53
C SER A 133 5.69 15.47 -10.85
N GLY A 134 5.34 14.55 -9.93
CA GLY A 134 4.03 14.51 -9.29
C GLY A 134 4.00 15.09 -7.89
N THR A 135 3.11 14.53 -7.05
CA THR A 135 2.83 15.00 -5.69
C THR A 135 4.00 14.84 -4.71
N ALA A 136 4.98 14.02 -5.04
CA ALA A 136 6.16 13.76 -4.21
C ALA A 136 7.44 14.40 -4.78
N LYS A 137 7.36 15.36 -5.71
CA LYS A 137 8.53 15.98 -6.34
C LYS A 137 9.51 16.65 -5.35
N ASN A 138 9.05 16.99 -4.17
CA ASN A 138 9.90 17.63 -3.14
C ASN A 138 10.97 16.67 -2.56
N ILE A 139 10.80 15.35 -2.74
CA ILE A 139 11.79 14.35 -2.32
C ILE A 139 12.61 13.81 -3.50
N TYR A 140 12.43 14.36 -4.70
CA TYR A 140 13.19 13.96 -5.88
C TYR A 140 14.67 14.28 -5.72
N ASP A 141 15.51 13.27 -5.86
CA ASP A 141 16.97 13.40 -5.92
C ASP A 141 17.50 12.45 -7.00
N GLN A 142 18.16 13.01 -8.01
CA GLN A 142 18.70 12.24 -9.12
C GLN A 142 19.76 11.20 -8.69
N ARG A 143 20.43 11.43 -7.55
CA ARG A 143 21.45 10.52 -7.01
C ARG A 143 20.82 9.28 -6.38
N VAL A 144 19.61 9.39 -5.88
CA VAL A 144 18.85 8.30 -5.26
C VAL A 144 17.42 8.33 -5.83
N PRO A 145 17.21 7.76 -7.03
CA PRO A 145 15.88 7.73 -7.62
C PRO A 145 14.92 6.93 -6.74
N VAL A 146 13.80 7.55 -6.39
CA VAL A 146 12.76 6.99 -5.53
C VAL A 146 11.49 6.81 -6.34
N ALA A 147 10.82 5.68 -6.15
CA ALA A 147 9.47 5.45 -6.64
C ALA A 147 8.50 5.31 -5.48
N GLY A 148 7.37 6.00 -5.50
CA GLY A 148 6.42 5.94 -4.40
C GLY A 148 5.25 6.89 -4.56
N LYS A 149 4.38 6.90 -3.54
CA LYS A 149 3.19 7.74 -3.55
C LYS A 149 2.91 8.33 -2.17
N THR A 150 2.55 9.60 -2.17
CA THR A 150 2.00 10.27 -0.99
C THR A 150 0.55 9.87 -0.77
N GLY A 151 0.14 9.78 0.49
CA GLY A 151 -1.24 9.64 0.90
C GLY A 151 -1.60 10.73 1.91
N THR A 152 -2.81 11.26 1.80
CA THR A 152 -3.37 12.16 2.80
C THR A 152 -4.82 11.78 3.03
N CYS A 153 -5.18 11.46 4.25
CA CYS A 153 -6.56 11.21 4.62
C CYS A 153 -6.98 12.09 5.82
N GLN A 154 -8.24 12.51 5.81
CA GLN A 154 -8.83 13.22 6.93
C GLN A 154 -9.35 12.20 7.95
N LEU A 155 -8.93 12.35 9.19
CA LEU A 155 -9.34 11.50 10.30
C LEU A 155 -10.66 12.02 10.90
N ASN A 156 -11.54 11.10 11.32
CA ASN A 156 -12.79 11.45 12.01
C ASN A 156 -13.64 12.50 11.28
N TYR A 157 -13.62 12.52 9.93
CA TYR A 157 -14.36 13.50 9.12
C TYR A 157 -15.85 13.49 9.43
N TRP A 158 -16.42 12.30 9.78
CA TRP A 158 -17.83 12.16 10.18
C TRP A 158 -18.20 12.84 11.52
N ARG A 159 -17.20 13.23 12.33
CA ARG A 159 -17.36 14.00 13.57
C ARG A 159 -16.97 15.47 13.40
N GLY A 160 -16.78 15.94 12.16
CA GLY A 160 -16.31 17.31 11.89
C GLY A 160 -14.84 17.54 12.27
N GLY A 161 -14.07 16.45 12.50
CA GLY A 161 -12.64 16.53 12.82
C GLY A 161 -11.84 17.15 11.68
N LYS A 162 -10.84 17.98 12.04
CA LYS A 162 -9.90 18.60 11.10
C LYS A 162 -8.51 17.94 11.12
N ASP A 163 -8.40 16.80 11.80
CA ASP A 163 -7.13 16.07 11.87
C ASP A 163 -6.87 15.32 10.56
N TYR A 164 -5.61 15.27 10.18
CA TYR A 164 -5.17 14.54 8.99
C TYR A 164 -4.09 13.51 9.35
N GLN A 165 -3.98 12.51 8.50
CA GLN A 165 -2.85 11.60 8.45
C GLN A 165 -2.16 11.79 7.11
N SER A 166 -0.87 12.04 7.12
CA SER A 166 -0.03 12.10 5.93
C SER A 166 0.87 10.88 5.87
N SER A 167 1.07 10.33 4.70
CA SER A 167 1.94 9.18 4.51
C SER A 167 2.72 9.27 3.20
N PHE A 168 3.83 8.56 3.15
CA PHE A 168 4.54 8.21 1.93
C PHE A 168 4.91 6.74 1.99
N ALA A 169 4.63 6.00 0.94
CA ALA A 169 5.06 4.63 0.76
C ALA A 169 5.78 4.49 -0.59
N GLY A 170 6.90 3.78 -0.60
CA GLY A 170 7.70 3.65 -1.81
C GLY A 170 8.91 2.74 -1.63
N TYR A 171 9.79 2.78 -2.61
CA TYR A 171 11.03 1.98 -2.64
C TYR A 171 12.14 2.74 -3.36
N PHE A 172 13.38 2.32 -3.11
CA PHE A 172 14.57 2.90 -3.72
C PHE A 172 15.74 1.90 -3.77
N PRO A 173 16.71 2.07 -4.73
CA PRO A 173 16.57 2.90 -5.93
C PRO A 173 15.40 2.46 -6.81
N ALA A 174 14.77 3.38 -7.57
CA ALA A 174 13.59 3.06 -8.39
C ALA A 174 13.90 2.05 -9.49
N ASN A 175 15.09 2.14 -10.09
CA ASN A 175 15.56 1.31 -11.21
C ASN A 175 16.12 -0.06 -10.79
N ASP A 176 16.55 -0.22 -9.54
CA ASP A 176 17.03 -1.48 -8.95
C ASP A 176 16.67 -1.55 -7.47
N PRO A 177 15.40 -1.81 -7.12
CA PRO A 177 14.90 -1.70 -5.76
C PRO A 177 15.66 -2.57 -4.76
N LYS A 178 16.19 -1.95 -3.71
CA LYS A 178 16.88 -2.62 -2.59
C LYS A 178 16.12 -2.45 -1.28
N TYR A 179 15.39 -1.33 -1.15
CA TYR A 179 14.70 -0.98 0.07
C TYR A 179 13.29 -0.51 -0.23
N SER A 180 12.34 -0.90 0.60
CA SER A 180 11.01 -0.31 0.65
C SER A 180 10.81 0.41 1.99
N CYS A 181 10.07 1.52 1.96
CA CYS A 181 9.87 2.36 3.13
C CYS A 181 8.44 2.90 3.17
N ILE A 182 7.89 3.00 4.37
CA ILE A 182 6.66 3.73 4.63
C ILE A 182 6.87 4.66 5.82
N VAL A 183 6.42 5.89 5.65
CA VAL A 183 6.37 6.88 6.73
C VAL A 183 4.93 7.34 6.91
N VAL A 184 4.45 7.35 8.14
CA VAL A 184 3.09 7.79 8.48
C VAL A 184 3.17 8.82 9.60
N ILE A 185 2.59 9.99 9.37
CA ILE A 185 2.52 11.07 10.33
C ILE A 185 1.06 11.33 10.67
N ASN A 186 0.70 11.07 11.92
CA ASN A 186 -0.63 11.34 12.43
C ASN A 186 -0.71 12.76 13.00
N LYS A 187 -1.75 13.49 12.63
CA LYS A 187 -2.05 14.84 13.13
C LYS A 187 -0.84 15.76 13.02
N PRO A 188 -0.27 15.94 11.80
CA PRO A 188 0.83 16.86 11.62
C PRO A 188 0.45 18.27 12.08
N ASP A 189 1.42 18.98 12.69
CA ASP A 189 1.23 20.36 13.09
C ASP A 189 1.27 21.29 11.86
N TYR A 190 0.13 21.88 11.52
CA TYR A 190 0.00 22.76 10.34
C TYR A 190 0.79 24.06 10.44
N TYR A 191 1.22 24.46 11.62
CA TYR A 191 1.94 25.73 11.81
C TYR A 191 3.39 25.70 11.35
N LYS A 192 3.91 24.53 10.96
CA LYS A 192 5.33 24.39 10.53
C LYS A 192 5.51 24.19 9.03
N GLY A 193 4.56 24.64 8.23
CA GLY A 193 4.69 24.76 6.77
C GLY A 193 5.00 23.44 6.04
N TYR A 194 4.19 23.13 5.08
CA TYR A 194 4.51 22.20 4.01
C TYR A 194 5.20 22.94 2.88
#